data_6762d44ad0ddc684dd85f0a5e156beee
#
_entry.id   6762d44ad0ddc684dd85f0a5e156beee
#
_cell.length_a   1.000
_cell.length_b   1.000
_cell.length_c   1.000
_cell.angle_alpha   90.00
_cell.angle_beta   90.00
_cell.angle_gamma   90.00
#
_symmetry.space_group_name_H-M   'P 1'
#
loop_
_entity.id
_entity.type
_entity.pdbx_description
1 polymer ?
#
loop_
_entity_poly.entity_id
_entity_poly.type
_entity_poly.pdbx_seq_one_letter_code
_entity_poly.pdbx_strand_id
1 'polypeptide(L)'
;MEDISFAPAVTPDLTPAASALAARLIRNFNSAALEHFVRPPLYESLSAQLRPDRPGRKLGLSVDTVPPGKQSCPYHFHHAQEEMFVVLEGTGTLRVAGELLPIVAGDVIFVPPGPEYPHHILNTSSAPLKYLSISTKEWPEVCEYPDSGKLMAFSFVQDETTLRSVHKMDAGLDYWDSEA
;
A
#
# COMPACT_ATOMS: atom_id res chain seq x y z
N MET A 1 33.80 12.44 11.64
CA MET A 1 32.62 11.55 11.85
C MET A 1 33.20 10.23 12.33
N GLU A 2 33.03 9.93 13.61
CA GLU A 2 33.46 8.65 14.16
C GLU A 2 32.58 7.56 13.61
N ASP A 3 33.19 6.52 13.11
CA ASP A 3 32.50 5.33 12.55
C ASP A 3 31.90 4.57 13.73
N ILE A 4 30.58 4.71 13.93
CA ILE A 4 29.87 3.98 14.98
C ILE A 4 29.70 2.54 14.48
N SER A 5 30.68 1.71 14.75
CA SER A 5 30.59 0.27 14.54
C SER A 5 29.69 -0.35 15.61
N PHE A 6 28.49 -0.75 15.23
CA PHE A 6 27.63 -1.56 16.09
C PHE A 6 28.13 -3.01 16.07
N ALA A 7 28.49 -3.53 17.24
CA ALA A 7 28.73 -4.97 17.38
C ALA A 7 27.48 -5.74 16.94
N PRO A 8 27.62 -6.91 16.28
CA PRO A 8 26.46 -7.72 15.89
C PRO A 8 25.67 -8.06 17.16
N ALA A 9 24.36 -7.79 17.13
CA ALA A 9 23.47 -8.10 18.23
C ALA A 9 23.50 -9.62 18.46
N VAL A 10 24.01 -10.05 19.60
CA VAL A 10 23.82 -11.42 20.07
C VAL A 10 22.34 -11.56 20.38
N THR A 11 21.63 -12.35 19.58
CA THR A 11 20.24 -12.71 19.87
C THR A 11 20.22 -13.62 21.09
N PRO A 12 19.77 -13.15 22.26
CA PRO A 12 19.68 -14.01 23.42
C PRO A 12 18.61 -15.08 23.18
N ASP A 13 18.76 -16.24 23.81
CA ASP A 13 17.70 -17.26 23.82
C ASP A 13 16.42 -16.64 24.42
N LEU A 14 15.37 -16.60 23.60
CA LEU A 14 14.11 -15.99 24.01
C LEU A 14 13.37 -16.92 24.98
N THR A 15 12.84 -16.36 26.04
CA THR A 15 11.86 -17.08 26.87
C THR A 15 10.62 -17.44 26.03
N PRO A 16 9.83 -18.45 26.42
CA PRO A 16 8.57 -18.79 25.72
C PRO A 16 7.62 -17.58 25.58
N ALA A 17 7.53 -16.75 26.61
CA ALA A 17 6.70 -15.54 26.58
C ALA A 17 7.24 -14.50 25.58
N ALA A 18 8.56 -14.29 25.52
CA ALA A 18 9.19 -13.38 24.58
C ALA A 18 9.04 -13.89 23.13
N SER A 19 9.19 -15.21 22.91
CA SER A 19 8.95 -15.82 21.60
C SER A 19 7.52 -15.64 21.13
N ALA A 20 6.53 -15.82 22.00
CA ALA A 20 5.13 -15.59 21.70
C ALA A 20 4.84 -14.12 21.36
N LEU A 21 5.44 -13.17 22.08
CA LEU A 21 5.33 -11.74 21.78
C LEU A 21 5.99 -11.38 20.45
N ALA A 22 7.19 -11.89 20.18
CA ALA A 22 7.89 -11.65 18.93
C ALA A 22 7.07 -12.18 17.73
N ALA A 23 6.59 -13.41 17.79
CA ALA A 23 5.75 -13.98 16.75
C ALA A 23 4.46 -13.19 16.50
N ARG A 24 3.95 -12.51 17.52
CA ARG A 24 2.75 -11.70 17.44
C ARG A 24 2.99 -10.29 16.92
N LEU A 25 4.12 -9.66 17.27
CA LEU A 25 4.34 -8.22 17.09
C LEU A 25 5.36 -7.90 16.01
N ILE A 26 6.29 -8.79 15.71
CA ILE A 26 7.40 -8.52 14.79
C ILE A 26 7.14 -9.21 13.45
N ARG A 27 7.33 -8.46 12.38
CA ARG A 27 7.35 -8.97 10.99
C ARG A 27 8.63 -8.47 10.34
N ASN A 28 9.28 -9.38 9.60
CA ASN A 28 10.45 -9.01 8.81
C ASN A 28 10.08 -9.05 7.33
N PHE A 29 10.13 -7.91 6.67
CA PHE A 29 9.77 -7.80 5.25
C PHE A 29 10.73 -8.52 4.31
N ASN A 30 11.97 -8.81 4.74
CA ASN A 30 12.92 -9.56 3.93
C ASN A 30 12.66 -11.07 3.94
N SER A 31 11.95 -11.58 4.95
CA SER A 31 11.58 -13.01 5.06
C SER A 31 10.08 -13.25 4.90
N ALA A 32 9.30 -12.24 4.55
CA ALA A 32 7.87 -12.38 4.30
C ALA A 32 7.61 -13.22 3.06
N ALA A 33 6.63 -14.13 3.14
CA ALA A 33 6.17 -14.87 1.98
C ALA A 33 5.44 -13.92 1.02
N LEU A 34 5.99 -13.74 -0.17
CA LEU A 34 5.44 -12.83 -1.17
C LEU A 34 4.40 -13.54 -2.04
N GLU A 35 3.28 -12.89 -2.25
CA GLU A 35 2.27 -13.28 -3.23
C GLU A 35 2.58 -12.61 -4.57
N HIS A 36 2.52 -13.37 -5.66
CA HIS A 36 2.75 -12.86 -7.01
C HIS A 36 1.41 -12.48 -7.65
N PHE A 37 1.22 -11.20 -7.91
CA PHE A 37 0.06 -10.65 -8.59
C PHE A 37 0.45 -10.24 -10.02
N VAL A 38 -0.36 -10.65 -11.01
CA VAL A 38 -0.15 -10.33 -12.44
C VAL A 38 -1.48 -9.95 -13.11
N ARG A 39 -1.50 -8.79 -13.76
CA ARG A 39 -2.54 -8.36 -14.71
C ARG A 39 -1.92 -7.67 -15.92
N PRO A 40 -1.62 -8.44 -16.97
CA PRO A 40 -0.99 -7.89 -18.17
C PRO A 40 -1.82 -6.78 -18.83
N PRO A 41 -1.20 -5.84 -19.53
CA PRO A 41 0.26 -5.74 -19.72
C PRO A 41 1.00 -4.96 -18.64
N LEU A 42 0.28 -4.19 -17.77
CA LEU A 42 0.88 -3.14 -16.95
C LEU A 42 1.14 -3.58 -15.49
N TYR A 43 0.24 -4.39 -14.92
CA TYR A 43 0.29 -4.64 -13.48
C TYR A 43 1.00 -5.95 -13.16
N GLU A 44 2.06 -5.84 -12.36
CA GLU A 44 2.77 -6.97 -11.79
C GLU A 44 3.50 -6.54 -10.53
N SER A 45 3.34 -7.31 -9.45
CA SER A 45 4.05 -7.10 -8.19
C SER A 45 4.20 -8.40 -7.42
N LEU A 46 5.25 -8.46 -6.60
CA LEU A 46 5.42 -9.41 -5.52
C LEU A 46 5.17 -8.67 -4.22
N SER A 47 4.16 -9.09 -3.45
CA SER A 47 3.66 -8.32 -2.32
C SER A 47 3.41 -9.20 -1.09
N ALA A 48 3.64 -8.66 0.10
CA ALA A 48 3.24 -9.30 1.34
C ALA A 48 2.61 -8.30 2.31
N GLN A 49 1.47 -8.67 2.88
CA GLN A 49 0.87 -7.94 4.00
C GLN A 49 1.67 -8.21 5.27
N LEU A 50 2.18 -7.16 5.90
CA LEU A 50 3.00 -7.25 7.11
C LEU A 50 2.20 -7.00 8.39
N ARG A 51 0.94 -6.66 8.26
CA ARG A 51 0.06 -6.46 9.41
C ARG A 51 -0.10 -7.79 10.18
N PRO A 52 -0.07 -7.77 11.51
CA PRO A 52 -0.51 -8.92 12.29
C PRO A 52 -2.03 -9.14 12.14
N ASP A 53 -2.45 -10.41 12.14
CA ASP A 53 -3.86 -10.80 12.05
C ASP A 53 -4.62 -10.41 13.33
N ARG A 54 -5.13 -9.17 13.38
CA ARG A 54 -5.96 -8.70 14.50
C ARG A 54 -6.94 -7.61 14.09
N PRO A 55 -8.19 -7.71 14.60
CA PRO A 55 -9.21 -6.67 14.48
C PRO A 55 -8.77 -5.32 15.06
N GLY A 56 -9.30 -4.23 14.51
CA GLY A 56 -9.26 -2.90 15.11
C GLY A 56 -7.96 -2.12 14.97
N ARG A 57 -7.08 -2.47 14.06
CA ARG A 57 -5.85 -1.70 13.80
C ARG A 57 -6.09 -0.57 12.82
N LYS A 58 -5.51 0.59 13.15
CA LYS A 58 -5.59 1.81 12.33
C LYS A 58 -4.54 1.89 11.23
N LEU A 59 -3.53 1.01 11.22
CA LEU A 59 -2.47 1.02 10.21
C LEU A 59 -2.47 -0.27 9.40
N GLY A 60 -2.37 -0.12 8.08
CA GLY A 60 -2.00 -1.16 7.13
C GLY A 60 -0.54 -1.04 6.76
N LEU A 61 0.11 -2.17 6.44
CA LEU A 61 1.50 -2.21 6.00
C LEU A 61 1.68 -3.39 5.06
N SER A 62 2.23 -3.11 3.87
CA SER A 62 2.74 -4.12 2.96
C SER A 62 4.17 -3.81 2.54
N VAL A 63 4.87 -4.83 2.07
CA VAL A 63 6.07 -4.68 1.25
C VAL A 63 5.71 -5.08 -0.17
N ASP A 64 6.11 -4.25 -1.13
CA ASP A 64 5.85 -4.44 -2.54
C ASP A 64 7.15 -4.41 -3.33
N THR A 65 7.31 -5.36 -4.25
CA THR A 65 8.42 -5.40 -5.21
C THR A 65 7.82 -5.41 -6.61
N VAL A 66 8.14 -4.37 -7.38
CA VAL A 66 7.60 -4.14 -8.72
C VAL A 66 8.68 -4.38 -9.77
N PRO A 67 8.48 -5.31 -10.72
CA PRO A 67 9.42 -5.56 -11.80
C PRO A 67 9.59 -4.37 -12.75
N PRO A 68 10.67 -4.32 -13.55
CA PRO A 68 10.88 -3.28 -14.57
C PRO A 68 9.70 -3.09 -15.51
N GLY A 69 9.33 -1.85 -15.77
CA GLY A 69 8.22 -1.48 -16.65
C GLY A 69 6.82 -1.77 -16.13
N LYS A 70 6.69 -2.14 -14.84
CA LYS A 70 5.40 -2.48 -14.22
C LYS A 70 4.99 -1.48 -13.14
N GLN A 71 3.76 -1.67 -12.66
CA GLN A 71 3.15 -0.94 -11.55
C GLN A 71 2.31 -1.90 -10.68
N SER A 72 2.15 -1.58 -9.39
CA SER A 72 1.42 -2.44 -8.46
C SER A 72 -0.09 -2.19 -8.47
N CYS A 73 -0.52 -0.96 -8.73
CA CYS A 73 -1.92 -0.55 -8.67
C CYS A 73 -2.25 0.50 -9.75
N PRO A 74 -3.55 0.69 -10.08
CA PRO A 74 -4.01 1.79 -10.91
C PRO A 74 -3.76 3.16 -10.25
N TYR A 75 -3.72 4.22 -11.07
CA TYR A 75 -3.72 5.60 -10.62
C TYR A 75 -5.02 5.91 -9.88
N HIS A 76 -4.92 6.35 -8.62
CA HIS A 76 -6.06 6.50 -7.72
C HIS A 76 -5.80 7.53 -6.63
N PHE A 77 -6.86 7.92 -5.94
CA PHE A 77 -6.79 8.66 -4.68
C PHE A 77 -7.80 8.12 -3.67
N HIS A 78 -7.53 8.37 -2.41
CA HIS A 78 -8.36 8.01 -1.27
C HIS A 78 -9.15 9.20 -0.77
N HIS A 79 -10.38 8.97 -0.28
CA HIS A 79 -11.18 10.04 0.33
C HIS A 79 -10.89 10.22 1.83
N ALA A 80 -10.51 9.15 2.53
CA ALA A 80 -10.30 9.19 3.96
C ALA A 80 -8.92 8.69 4.41
N GLN A 81 -8.35 7.70 3.72
CA GLN A 81 -7.09 7.09 4.13
C GLN A 81 -5.89 7.90 3.67
N GLU A 82 -4.94 8.12 4.58
CA GLU A 82 -3.59 8.61 4.23
C GLU A 82 -2.70 7.44 3.84
N GLU A 83 -1.78 7.69 2.91
CA GLU A 83 -0.75 6.73 2.54
C GLU A 83 0.65 7.30 2.70
N MET A 84 1.58 6.42 3.03
CA MET A 84 3.00 6.71 3.09
C MET A 84 3.77 5.59 2.42
N PHE A 85 4.72 5.95 1.56
CA PHE A 85 5.62 4.98 0.94
C PHE A 85 7.05 5.23 1.39
N VAL A 86 7.78 4.14 1.64
CA VAL A 86 9.22 4.20 1.94
C VAL A 86 9.94 3.37 0.89
N VAL A 87 10.72 4.01 0.03
CA VAL A 87 11.49 3.31 -1.00
C VAL A 87 12.70 2.64 -0.35
N LEU A 88 12.74 1.30 -0.42
CA LEU A 88 13.79 0.49 0.21
C LEU A 88 14.94 0.20 -0.76
N GLU A 89 14.62 -0.15 -2.01
CA GLU A 89 15.60 -0.57 -3.02
C GLU A 89 15.15 -0.11 -4.41
N GLY A 90 16.13 0.25 -5.24
CA GLY A 90 15.89 0.61 -6.64
C GLY A 90 15.51 2.07 -6.84
N THR A 91 15.02 2.35 -8.05
CA THR A 91 14.56 3.67 -8.48
C THR A 91 13.29 3.52 -9.30
N GLY A 92 12.48 4.56 -9.39
CA GLY A 92 11.24 4.55 -10.15
C GLY A 92 10.66 5.94 -10.34
N THR A 93 9.37 6.00 -10.58
CA THR A 93 8.64 7.26 -10.76
C THR A 93 7.35 7.22 -9.96
N LEU A 94 7.14 8.24 -9.14
CA LEU A 94 5.84 8.55 -8.58
C LEU A 94 5.08 9.43 -9.58
N ARG A 95 3.93 8.97 -10.07
CA ARG A 95 2.96 9.84 -10.73
C ARG A 95 2.00 10.35 -9.67
N VAL A 96 1.94 11.67 -9.49
CA VAL A 96 1.05 12.33 -8.52
C VAL A 96 0.54 13.64 -9.08
N ALA A 97 -0.77 13.92 -8.93
CA ALA A 97 -1.41 15.14 -9.43
C ALA A 97 -1.13 15.44 -10.93
N GLY A 98 -0.95 14.40 -11.72
CA GLY A 98 -0.58 14.51 -13.15
C GLY A 98 0.92 14.67 -13.42
N GLU A 99 1.74 14.96 -12.42
CA GLU A 99 3.19 15.13 -12.54
C GLU A 99 3.94 13.80 -12.37
N LEU A 100 5.18 13.74 -12.88
CA LEU A 100 6.07 12.58 -12.81
C LEU A 100 7.31 12.95 -12.00
N LEU A 101 7.44 12.39 -10.82
CA LEU A 101 8.54 12.67 -9.90
C LEU A 101 9.46 11.43 -9.81
N PRO A 102 10.78 11.58 -10.07
CA PRO A 102 11.71 10.48 -9.84
C PRO A 102 11.79 10.16 -8.35
N ILE A 103 11.85 8.87 -8.02
CA ILE A 103 12.02 8.37 -6.65
C ILE A 103 13.18 7.38 -6.59
N VAL A 104 13.88 7.38 -5.46
CA VAL A 104 15.07 6.55 -5.23
C VAL A 104 15.02 5.92 -3.83
N ALA A 105 15.83 4.89 -3.62
CA ALA A 105 15.97 4.28 -2.29
C ALA A 105 16.33 5.31 -1.22
N GLY A 106 15.62 5.29 -0.09
CA GLY A 106 15.69 6.26 1.00
C GLY A 106 14.60 7.32 0.99
N ASP A 107 13.87 7.49 -0.12
CA ASP A 107 12.75 8.45 -0.16
C ASP A 107 11.59 7.99 0.71
N VAL A 108 10.98 8.95 1.39
CA VAL A 108 9.73 8.81 2.13
C VAL A 108 8.69 9.73 1.50
N ILE A 109 7.60 9.15 1.04
CA ILE A 109 6.55 9.83 0.28
C ILE A 109 5.29 9.85 1.15
N PHE A 110 4.72 11.04 1.37
CA PHE A 110 3.44 11.21 2.07
C PHE A 110 2.39 11.62 1.07
N VAL A 111 1.27 10.90 1.09
CA VAL A 111 0.12 11.15 0.22
C VAL A 111 -1.12 11.36 1.10
N PRO A 112 -1.57 12.61 1.27
CA PRO A 112 -2.81 12.88 1.99
C PRO A 112 -4.03 12.42 1.18
N PRO A 113 -5.19 12.21 1.82
CA PRO A 113 -6.43 11.97 1.10
C PRO A 113 -6.85 13.19 0.30
N GLY A 114 -7.66 12.96 -0.72
CA GLY A 114 -8.28 14.02 -1.52
C GLY A 114 -7.95 13.96 -3.00
N PRO A 115 -8.81 14.61 -3.81
CA PRO A 115 -8.70 14.60 -5.27
C PRO A 115 -7.50 15.38 -5.81
N GLU A 116 -6.80 16.13 -4.97
CA GLU A 116 -5.57 16.86 -5.32
C GLU A 116 -4.36 15.95 -5.46
N TYR A 117 -4.42 14.72 -4.90
CA TYR A 117 -3.28 13.81 -4.82
C TYR A 117 -3.53 12.42 -5.43
N PRO A 118 -4.17 12.31 -6.61
CA PRO A 118 -4.21 11.00 -7.26
C PRO A 118 -2.79 10.56 -7.59
N HIS A 119 -2.49 9.28 -7.34
CA HIS A 119 -1.12 8.79 -7.42
C HIS A 119 -1.02 7.32 -7.78
N HIS A 120 0.14 6.91 -8.23
CA HIS A 120 0.66 5.55 -8.25
C HIS A 120 2.18 5.56 -8.47
N ILE A 121 2.81 4.43 -8.13
CA ILE A 121 4.24 4.22 -8.33
C ILE A 121 4.45 3.31 -9.54
N LEU A 122 5.35 3.75 -10.44
CA LEU A 122 5.79 3.02 -11.63
C LEU A 122 7.26 2.65 -11.50
N ASN A 123 7.60 1.42 -11.81
CA ASN A 123 8.99 1.06 -11.99
C ASN A 123 9.43 1.40 -13.43
N THR A 124 10.00 2.57 -13.61
CA THR A 124 10.55 3.06 -14.90
C THR A 124 12.01 2.69 -15.11
N SER A 125 12.60 1.94 -14.16
CA SER A 125 13.99 1.50 -14.21
C SER A 125 14.14 0.13 -14.88
N SER A 126 15.38 -0.35 -14.99
CA SER A 126 15.73 -1.68 -15.50
C SER A 126 15.95 -2.74 -14.40
N ALA A 127 15.77 -2.37 -13.12
CA ALA A 127 15.92 -3.25 -11.97
C ALA A 127 14.63 -3.26 -11.13
N PRO A 128 14.40 -4.24 -10.25
CA PRO A 128 13.25 -4.24 -9.36
C PRO A 128 13.21 -3.00 -8.45
N LEU A 129 12.02 -2.47 -8.22
CA LEU A 129 11.75 -1.40 -7.27
C LEU A 129 11.02 -1.97 -6.06
N LYS A 130 11.57 -1.80 -4.85
CA LYS A 130 10.99 -2.32 -3.61
C LYS A 130 10.67 -1.19 -2.65
N TYR A 131 9.47 -1.19 -2.09
CA TYR A 131 9.03 -0.18 -1.13
C TYR A 131 8.07 -0.76 -0.09
N LEU A 132 7.94 -0.08 1.04
CA LEU A 132 6.84 -0.27 1.99
C LEU A 132 5.68 0.62 1.58
N SER A 133 4.47 0.07 1.62
CA SER A 133 3.21 0.82 1.53
C SER A 133 2.54 0.78 2.90
N ILE A 134 2.32 1.95 3.48
CA ILE A 134 1.73 2.15 4.79
C ILE A 134 0.48 2.99 4.58
N SER A 135 -0.64 2.60 5.18
CA SER A 135 -1.88 3.37 5.08
C SER A 135 -2.62 3.40 6.39
N THR A 136 -3.34 4.47 6.63
CA THR A 136 -4.36 4.47 7.68
C THR A 136 -5.53 3.57 7.26
N LYS A 137 -6.38 3.19 8.21
CA LYS A 137 -7.53 2.29 7.98
C LYS A 137 -8.81 2.93 8.51
N GLU A 138 -9.13 4.09 7.93
CA GLU A 138 -10.43 4.71 8.11
C GLU A 138 -11.49 3.97 7.28
N TRP A 139 -12.65 3.74 7.87
CA TRP A 139 -13.80 3.08 7.26
C TRP A 139 -15.09 3.85 7.51
N PRO A 140 -16.06 3.91 6.57
CA PRO A 140 -15.97 3.44 5.18
C PRO A 140 -14.97 4.25 4.36
N GLU A 141 -14.40 3.64 3.30
CA GLU A 141 -13.45 4.27 2.40
C GLU A 141 -14.00 4.31 0.97
N VAL A 142 -13.68 5.38 0.24
CA VAL A 142 -13.90 5.51 -1.18
C VAL A 142 -12.57 5.78 -1.88
N CYS A 143 -12.26 4.98 -2.90
CA CYS A 143 -11.14 5.24 -3.81
C CYS A 143 -11.69 5.62 -5.17
N GLU A 144 -11.14 6.66 -5.77
CA GLU A 144 -11.41 7.00 -7.15
C GLU A 144 -10.24 6.69 -8.07
N TYR A 145 -10.54 6.35 -9.32
CA TYR A 145 -9.58 5.97 -10.34
C TYR A 145 -9.73 6.87 -11.57
N PRO A 146 -9.07 8.05 -11.58
CA PRO A 146 -9.28 9.08 -12.61
C PRO A 146 -9.08 8.58 -14.04
N ASP A 147 -8.01 7.78 -14.29
CA ASP A 147 -7.71 7.28 -15.64
C ASP A 147 -8.82 6.36 -16.21
N SER A 148 -9.62 5.74 -15.35
CA SER A 148 -10.66 4.79 -15.79
C SER A 148 -12.08 5.25 -15.45
N GLY A 149 -12.26 6.41 -14.81
CA GLY A 149 -13.56 6.95 -14.42
C GLY A 149 -14.36 6.00 -13.53
N LYS A 150 -13.68 5.34 -12.58
CA LYS A 150 -14.30 4.42 -11.63
C LYS A 150 -14.14 4.91 -10.21
N LEU A 151 -15.06 4.49 -9.36
CA LEU A 151 -14.92 4.54 -7.91
C LEU A 151 -15.05 3.14 -7.31
N MET A 152 -14.43 2.94 -6.16
CA MET A 152 -14.60 1.77 -5.32
C MET A 152 -14.97 2.23 -3.92
N ALA A 153 -16.14 1.83 -3.43
CA ALA A 153 -16.55 2.00 -2.04
C ALA A 153 -16.35 0.69 -1.29
N PHE A 154 -15.77 0.76 -0.09
CA PHE A 154 -15.57 -0.43 0.73
C PHE A 154 -15.59 -0.10 2.22
N SER A 155 -16.03 -1.08 3.01
CA SER A 155 -16.11 -0.98 4.47
C SER A 155 -15.85 -2.33 5.11
N PHE A 156 -15.26 -2.29 6.29
CA PHE A 156 -15.01 -3.47 7.10
C PHE A 156 -15.59 -3.25 8.50
N VAL A 157 -16.22 -4.28 9.04
CA VAL A 157 -16.64 -4.34 10.44
C VAL A 157 -16.08 -5.61 11.04
N GLN A 158 -15.31 -5.50 12.11
CA GLN A 158 -14.65 -6.64 12.77
C GLN A 158 -13.82 -7.52 11.83
N ASP A 159 -13.10 -6.89 10.87
CA ASP A 159 -12.31 -7.54 9.82
C ASP A 159 -13.11 -8.29 8.74
N GLU A 160 -14.44 -8.24 8.79
CA GLU A 160 -15.28 -8.75 7.72
C GLU A 160 -15.62 -7.64 6.72
N THR A 161 -15.51 -7.93 5.43
CA THR A 161 -15.94 -7.01 4.38
C THR A 161 -17.46 -6.88 4.40
N THR A 162 -17.97 -5.73 4.84
CA THR A 162 -19.41 -5.45 4.90
C THR A 162 -19.91 -4.74 3.65
N LEU A 163 -19.05 -4.05 2.94
CA LEU A 163 -19.33 -3.41 1.67
C LEU A 163 -18.09 -3.48 0.78
N ARG A 164 -18.27 -3.89 -0.47
CA ARG A 164 -17.29 -3.69 -1.54
C ARG A 164 -18.01 -3.55 -2.85
N SER A 165 -17.93 -2.37 -3.44
CA SER A 165 -18.61 -2.06 -4.70
C SER A 165 -17.71 -1.24 -5.59
N VAL A 166 -17.70 -1.56 -6.90
CA VAL A 166 -16.93 -0.83 -7.91
C VAL A 166 -17.87 -0.41 -9.02
N HIS A 167 -17.92 0.90 -9.28
CA HIS A 167 -18.83 1.48 -10.27
C HIS A 167 -18.11 2.40 -11.24
N LYS A 168 -18.72 2.66 -12.39
CA LYS A 168 -18.41 3.83 -13.20
C LYS A 168 -19.04 5.07 -12.56
N MET A 169 -18.30 6.20 -12.58
CA MET A 169 -18.79 7.44 -11.97
C MET A 169 -19.93 8.11 -12.73
N ASP A 170 -20.13 7.74 -13.99
CA ASP A 170 -21.20 8.24 -14.88
C ASP A 170 -22.55 7.52 -14.73
N ALA A 171 -22.61 6.50 -13.89
CA ALA A 171 -23.80 5.68 -13.62
C ALA A 171 -24.62 6.17 -12.42
N GLY A 172 -24.60 7.48 -12.14
CA GLY A 172 -25.35 8.05 -11.03
C GLY A 172 -26.86 7.92 -11.22
N LEU A 173 -27.56 7.49 -10.16
CA LEU A 173 -29.02 7.50 -10.08
C LEU A 173 -29.48 8.80 -9.40
N ASP A 174 -30.70 9.23 -9.69
CA ASP A 174 -31.35 10.25 -8.89
C ASP A 174 -31.62 9.69 -7.48
N TYR A 175 -31.54 10.54 -6.45
CA TYR A 175 -31.75 10.12 -5.07
C TYR A 175 -33.10 9.41 -4.86
N TRP A 176 -34.13 9.80 -5.62
CA TRP A 176 -35.48 9.27 -5.50
C TRP A 176 -35.78 8.12 -6.48
N ASP A 177 -34.79 7.71 -7.26
CA ASP A 177 -35.01 6.64 -8.24
C ASP A 177 -35.41 5.33 -7.54
N SER A 178 -36.59 4.83 -7.89
CA SER A 178 -37.18 3.62 -7.30
C SER A 178 -37.60 3.70 -5.82
N GLU A 179 -37.74 4.91 -5.26
CA GLU A 179 -38.17 5.14 -3.87
C GLU A 179 -39.69 5.43 -3.74
N ALA A 180 -40.50 5.14 -4.72
CA ALA A 180 -41.97 5.40 -4.70
C ALA A 180 -42.74 4.29 -3.98
#